data_3a44fea79a9412b10a2224cebee3115d
#
_entry.id   3a44fea79a9412b10a2224cebee3115d
#
_cell.length_a   1.000
_cell.length_b   1.000
_cell.length_c   1.000
_cell.angle_alpha   90.00
_cell.angle_beta   90.00
_cell.angle_gamma   90.00
#
_symmetry.space_group_name_H-M   'P 1'
#
loop_
_entity.id
_entity.type
_entity.pdbx_description
1 polymer ?
#
loop_
_entity_poly.entity_id
_entity_poly.type
_entity_poly.pdbx_seq_one_letter_code
_entity_poly.pdbx_strand_id
1 'polypeptide(L)'
;MRSIKVLLANDPAILREAVRAVIVRQPDMEVVGEILDPLGVLLAAKATQADVVVLGLRDAEEPGLVSHLLAECPQVTILGLAPHGDTALIVQMRPWRKEIVDPSAANLMRALRQAVREPGSAWHEPPSP
;
A
#
# COMPACT_ATOMS: atom_id res chain seq x y z
N MET A 1 -5.32 14.63 -14.29
CA MET A 1 -5.33 13.29 -13.69
C MET A 1 -5.06 13.39 -12.21
N ARG A 2 -5.86 12.70 -11.40
CA ARG A 2 -5.72 12.79 -9.95
C ARG A 2 -4.47 12.06 -9.47
N SER A 3 -3.71 12.69 -8.56
CA SER A 3 -2.56 12.04 -7.96
C SER A 3 -2.99 10.89 -7.06
N ILE A 4 -2.17 9.86 -7.00
CA ILE A 4 -2.34 8.76 -6.07
C ILE A 4 -1.77 9.22 -4.74
N LYS A 5 -2.61 9.26 -3.71
CA LYS A 5 -2.25 9.72 -2.37
C LYS A 5 -1.74 8.56 -1.53
N VAL A 6 -0.52 8.67 -1.06
CA VAL A 6 0.14 7.59 -0.31
C VAL A 6 0.41 8.02 1.12
N LEU A 7 -0.06 7.23 2.07
CA LEU A 7 0.21 7.43 3.48
C LEU A 7 1.26 6.38 3.91
N LEU A 8 2.35 6.84 4.51
CA LEU A 8 3.44 5.97 4.93
C LEU A 8 3.32 5.63 6.41
N ALA A 9 3.33 4.35 6.73
CA ALA A 9 3.21 3.86 8.09
C ALA A 9 4.06 2.61 8.34
N ASN A 10 5.06 2.39 7.51
CA ASN A 10 5.90 1.19 7.62
C ASN A 10 7.18 1.44 8.41
N ASP A 11 7.72 0.40 9.00
CA ASP A 11 9.00 0.37 9.69
C ASP A 11 9.96 -0.59 8.98
N PRO A 12 11.24 -0.45 9.16
CA PRO A 12 11.92 0.61 9.90
C PRO A 12 12.01 1.93 9.15
N ALA A 13 12.40 2.98 9.85
CA ALA A 13 12.46 4.33 9.27
C ALA A 13 13.30 4.40 8.01
N ILE A 14 14.39 3.66 7.96
CA ILE A 14 15.26 3.69 6.78
C ILE A 14 14.53 3.17 5.53
N LEU A 15 13.70 2.14 5.70
CA LEU A 15 12.91 1.64 4.58
C LEU A 15 11.80 2.63 4.23
N ARG A 16 11.17 3.26 5.24
CA ARG A 16 10.12 4.26 5.00
C ARG A 16 10.68 5.44 4.21
N GLU A 17 11.88 5.89 4.54
CA GLU A 17 12.53 6.96 3.79
C GLU A 17 12.87 6.55 2.36
N ALA A 18 13.30 5.31 2.17
CA ALA A 18 13.58 4.79 0.84
C ALA A 18 12.31 4.74 -0.01
N VAL A 19 11.19 4.30 0.58
CA VAL A 19 9.90 4.28 -0.12
C VAL A 19 9.46 5.69 -0.46
N ARG A 20 9.60 6.62 0.49
CA ARG A 20 9.26 8.02 0.26
C ARG A 20 10.06 8.59 -0.92
N ALA A 21 11.36 8.32 -0.96
CA ALA A 21 12.22 8.82 -2.03
C ALA A 21 11.77 8.31 -3.40
N VAL A 22 11.31 7.08 -3.47
CA VAL A 22 10.80 6.51 -4.72
C VAL A 22 9.48 7.17 -5.11
N ILE A 23 8.58 7.33 -4.14
CA ILE A 23 7.24 7.87 -4.41
C ILE A 23 7.30 9.33 -4.88
N VAL A 24 8.12 10.15 -4.23
CA VAL A 24 8.19 11.57 -4.60
C VAL A 24 8.75 11.79 -6.01
N ARG A 25 9.40 10.79 -6.58
CA ARG A 25 9.87 10.86 -7.95
C ARG A 25 8.79 10.52 -8.97
N GLN A 26 7.67 9.97 -8.52
CA GLN A 26 6.59 9.59 -9.42
C GLN A 26 5.70 10.80 -9.68
N PRO A 27 5.48 11.19 -10.94
CA PRO A 27 4.69 12.38 -11.23
C PRO A 27 3.21 12.23 -10.88
N ASP A 28 2.74 11.00 -10.72
CA ASP A 28 1.34 10.70 -10.45
C ASP A 28 1.08 10.25 -9.01
N MET A 29 2.05 10.43 -8.12
CA MET A 29 1.92 10.02 -6.71
C MET A 29 2.37 11.14 -5.79
N GLU A 30 1.78 11.18 -4.59
CA GLU A 30 2.21 12.13 -3.56
C GLU A 30 2.11 11.48 -2.20
N VAL A 31 3.04 11.84 -1.30
CA VAL A 31 3.00 11.40 0.07
C VAL A 31 2.14 12.39 0.84
N VAL A 32 1.06 11.89 1.45
CA VAL A 32 0.13 12.75 2.19
C VAL A 32 0.34 12.70 3.70
N GLY A 33 1.22 11.85 4.19
CA GLY A 33 1.55 11.80 5.61
C GLY A 33 2.44 10.63 5.96
N GLU A 34 3.01 10.68 7.17
CA GLU A 34 3.79 9.59 7.75
C GLU A 34 3.36 9.46 9.19
N ILE A 35 2.71 8.36 9.52
CA ILE A 35 2.16 8.11 10.86
C ILE A 35 2.35 6.65 11.19
N LEU A 36 2.85 6.34 12.39
CA LEU A 36 3.10 4.97 12.79
C LEU A 36 2.05 4.42 13.74
N ASP A 37 1.42 5.29 14.53
CA ASP A 37 0.39 4.88 15.47
C ASP A 37 -0.83 4.34 14.74
N PRO A 38 -1.31 3.11 15.05
CA PRO A 38 -2.43 2.50 14.33
C PRO A 38 -3.69 3.35 14.27
N LEU A 39 -4.07 3.98 15.38
CA LEU A 39 -5.23 4.84 15.37
C LEU A 39 -4.99 6.07 14.50
N GLY A 40 -3.79 6.63 14.59
CA GLY A 40 -3.40 7.76 13.75
C GLY A 40 -3.43 7.43 12.27
N VAL A 41 -3.00 6.21 11.91
CA VAL A 41 -3.05 5.74 10.53
C VAL A 41 -4.50 5.72 10.03
N LEU A 42 -5.40 5.17 10.83
CA LEU A 42 -6.81 5.09 10.46
C LEU A 42 -7.42 6.47 10.27
N LEU A 43 -7.17 7.38 11.21
CA LEU A 43 -7.69 8.74 11.12
C LEU A 43 -7.11 9.51 9.95
N ALA A 44 -5.81 9.39 9.73
CA ALA A 44 -5.13 10.07 8.63
C ALA A 44 -5.58 9.54 7.27
N ALA A 45 -5.79 8.23 7.16
CA ALA A 45 -6.26 7.63 5.91
C ALA A 45 -7.62 8.20 5.53
N LYS A 46 -8.51 8.37 6.50
CA LYS A 46 -9.82 8.98 6.26
C LYS A 46 -9.70 10.47 5.93
N ALA A 47 -8.93 11.21 6.72
CA ALA A 47 -8.81 12.65 6.56
C ALA A 47 -8.18 13.05 5.22
N THR A 48 -7.19 12.30 4.78
CA THR A 48 -6.48 12.57 3.52
C THR A 48 -7.11 11.89 2.32
N GLN A 49 -8.06 10.98 2.55
CA GLN A 49 -8.63 10.14 1.50
C GLN A 49 -7.52 9.40 0.76
N ALA A 50 -6.62 8.79 1.53
CA ALA A 50 -5.48 8.09 0.96
C ALA A 50 -5.91 6.97 0.02
N ASP A 51 -5.21 6.84 -1.08
CA ASP A 51 -5.43 5.76 -2.04
C ASP A 51 -4.60 4.54 -1.66
N VAL A 52 -3.46 4.77 -1.03
CA VAL A 52 -2.53 3.72 -0.63
C VAL A 52 -2.08 3.97 0.81
N VAL A 53 -2.06 2.93 1.61
CA VAL A 53 -1.45 2.96 2.94
C VAL A 53 -0.32 1.94 2.93
N VAL A 54 0.90 2.38 3.23
CA VAL A 54 2.06 1.49 3.30
C VAL A 54 2.28 1.09 4.74
N LEU A 55 2.22 -0.22 5.00
CA LEU A 55 2.40 -0.79 6.34
C LEU A 55 3.61 -1.73 6.33
N GLY A 56 4.11 -2.09 7.50
CA GLY A 56 5.01 -3.23 7.61
C GLY A 56 4.26 -4.49 7.22
N LEU A 57 4.96 -5.46 6.66
CA LEU A 57 4.33 -6.70 6.20
C LEU A 57 3.55 -7.40 7.30
N ARG A 58 4.11 -7.42 8.51
CA ARG A 58 3.45 -8.04 9.64
C ARG A 58 2.12 -7.36 9.95
N ASP A 59 2.07 -6.03 9.92
CA ASP A 59 0.85 -5.29 10.19
C ASP A 59 -0.18 -5.51 9.08
N ALA A 60 0.30 -5.61 7.84
CA ALA A 60 -0.57 -5.86 6.69
C ALA A 60 -1.19 -7.26 6.74
N GLU A 61 -0.54 -8.19 7.44
CA GLU A 61 -1.05 -9.54 7.60
C GLU A 61 -1.96 -9.70 8.81
N GLU A 62 -1.92 -8.74 9.75
CA GLU A 62 -2.79 -8.80 10.92
C GLU A 62 -4.18 -8.30 10.57
N PRO A 63 -5.23 -9.04 10.96
CA PRO A 63 -6.59 -8.68 10.56
C PRO A 63 -7.12 -7.41 11.23
N GLY A 64 -6.58 -7.02 12.39
CA GLY A 64 -7.11 -5.88 13.13
C GLY A 64 -7.08 -4.57 12.38
N LEU A 65 -5.90 -4.03 12.14
CA LEU A 65 -5.75 -2.72 11.48
C LEU A 65 -6.24 -2.78 10.04
N VAL A 66 -5.89 -3.83 9.32
CA VAL A 66 -6.28 -3.99 7.92
C VAL A 66 -7.81 -4.04 7.78
N SER A 67 -8.48 -4.80 8.66
CA SER A 67 -9.94 -4.88 8.62
C SER A 67 -10.58 -3.52 8.87
N HIS A 68 -10.06 -2.76 9.83
CA HIS A 68 -10.57 -1.43 10.10
C HIS A 68 -10.33 -0.48 8.94
N LEU A 69 -9.13 -0.50 8.36
CA LEU A 69 -8.82 0.35 7.21
C LEU A 69 -9.75 0.06 6.03
N LEU A 70 -9.94 -1.21 5.72
CA LEU A 70 -10.78 -1.60 4.59
C LEU A 70 -12.25 -1.30 4.85
N ALA A 71 -12.71 -1.41 6.11
CA ALA A 71 -14.09 -1.09 6.46
C ALA A 71 -14.36 0.40 6.36
N GLU A 72 -13.42 1.23 6.85
CA GLU A 72 -13.59 2.69 6.86
C GLU A 72 -13.21 3.35 5.54
N CYS A 73 -12.29 2.74 4.79
CA CYS A 73 -11.81 3.25 3.51
C CYS A 73 -11.83 2.12 2.48
N PRO A 74 -13.01 1.71 1.99
CA PRO A 74 -13.13 0.53 1.12
C PRO A 74 -12.31 0.61 -0.17
N GLN A 75 -11.99 1.82 -0.60
CA GLN A 75 -11.23 2.03 -1.84
C GLN A 75 -9.72 1.97 -1.62
N VAL A 76 -9.27 1.87 -0.37
CA VAL A 76 -7.83 1.92 -0.08
C VAL A 76 -7.12 0.65 -0.56
N THR A 77 -5.90 0.84 -1.03
CA THR A 77 -4.98 -0.25 -1.33
C THR A 77 -3.93 -0.28 -0.22
N ILE A 78 -3.72 -1.43 0.38
CA ILE A 78 -2.72 -1.58 1.43
C ILE A 78 -1.50 -2.27 0.85
N LEU A 79 -0.33 -1.66 1.05
CA LEU A 79 0.95 -2.24 0.66
C LEU A 79 1.70 -2.61 1.92
N GLY A 80 1.96 -3.90 2.13
CA GLY A 80 2.78 -4.38 3.23
C GLY A 80 4.20 -4.65 2.73
N LEU A 81 5.20 -4.15 3.44
CA LEU A 81 6.61 -4.34 3.08
C LEU A 81 7.36 -5.04 4.21
N ALA A 82 8.10 -6.08 3.86
CA ALA A 82 9.01 -6.71 4.80
C ALA A 82 10.11 -5.73 5.19
N PRO A 83 10.67 -5.83 6.41
CA PRO A 83 11.67 -4.87 6.90
C PRO A 83 12.88 -4.69 5.99
N HIS A 84 13.25 -5.71 5.26
CA HIS A 84 14.40 -5.66 4.35
C HIS A 84 14.00 -5.35 2.90
N GLY A 85 12.70 -5.15 2.66
CA GLY A 85 12.22 -4.82 1.32
C GLY A 85 12.24 -5.98 0.34
N ASP A 86 12.39 -7.21 0.82
CA ASP A 86 12.52 -8.39 -0.04
C ASP A 86 11.20 -9.06 -0.38
N THR A 87 10.14 -8.68 0.29
CA THR A 87 8.80 -9.22 0.05
C THR A 87 7.77 -8.12 0.25
N ALA A 88 6.77 -8.12 -0.58
CA ALA A 88 5.66 -7.17 -0.48
C ALA A 88 4.33 -7.87 -0.70
N LEU A 89 3.28 -7.28 -0.15
CA LEU A 89 1.93 -7.81 -0.23
C LEU A 89 0.96 -6.65 -0.51
N ILE A 90 0.09 -6.82 -1.49
CA ILE A 90 -0.97 -5.84 -1.77
C ILE A 90 -2.30 -6.44 -1.34
N VAL A 91 -3.06 -5.68 -0.55
CA VAL A 91 -4.37 -6.10 -0.04
C VAL A 91 -5.41 -5.05 -0.38
N GLN A 92 -6.57 -5.48 -0.85
CA GLN A 92 -7.71 -4.62 -1.14
C GLN A 92 -8.98 -5.21 -0.54
N MET A 93 -10.08 -4.45 -0.57
CA MET A 93 -11.34 -4.86 0.05
C MET A 93 -11.90 -6.17 -0.49
N ARG A 94 -11.76 -6.40 -1.76
CA ARG A 94 -12.22 -7.66 -2.34
C ARG A 94 -11.26 -8.76 -1.92
N PRO A 95 -11.66 -10.01 -1.97
CA PRO A 95 -10.77 -11.11 -1.53
C PRO A 95 -9.59 -11.23 -2.48
N TRP A 96 -8.72 -10.26 -2.41
CA TRP A 96 -7.66 -10.06 -3.34
C TRP A 96 -6.39 -9.77 -2.61
N ARG A 97 -5.44 -10.60 -2.84
CA ARG A 97 -4.11 -10.43 -2.28
C ARG A 97 -3.12 -10.76 -3.37
N LYS A 98 -2.11 -9.94 -3.50
CA LYS A 98 -1.03 -10.22 -4.41
C LYS A 98 0.28 -10.12 -3.68
N GLU A 99 1.02 -11.22 -3.65
CA GLU A 99 2.34 -11.23 -3.08
C GLU A 99 3.35 -10.91 -4.16
N ILE A 100 4.30 -10.03 -3.83
CA ILE A 100 5.35 -9.64 -4.75
C ILE A 100 6.67 -10.09 -4.13
N VAL A 101 7.37 -10.98 -4.81
CA VAL A 101 8.66 -11.49 -4.36
C VAL A 101 9.75 -10.72 -5.08
N ASP A 102 10.77 -10.33 -4.34
CA ASP A 102 11.87 -9.52 -4.86
C ASP A 102 11.40 -8.27 -5.58
N PRO A 103 10.63 -7.41 -4.90
CA PRO A 103 10.07 -6.23 -5.55
C PRO A 103 11.14 -5.18 -5.81
N SER A 104 11.32 -4.83 -7.06
CA SER A 104 12.10 -3.65 -7.41
C SER A 104 11.18 -2.43 -7.27
N ALA A 105 11.78 -1.23 -7.17
CA ALA A 105 10.98 -0.01 -7.10
C ALA A 105 10.04 0.10 -8.31
N ALA A 106 10.54 -0.23 -9.49
CA ALA A 106 9.73 -0.17 -10.70
C ALA A 106 8.55 -1.13 -10.66
N ASN A 107 8.78 -2.36 -10.18
CA ASN A 107 7.72 -3.36 -10.08
C ASN A 107 6.67 -2.96 -9.04
N LEU A 108 7.10 -2.42 -7.92
CA LEU A 108 6.16 -1.94 -6.89
C LEU A 108 5.31 -0.81 -7.41
N MET A 109 5.92 0.15 -8.09
CA MET A 109 5.18 1.30 -8.61
C MET A 109 4.18 0.86 -9.66
N ARG A 110 4.56 -0.08 -10.52
CA ARG A 110 3.65 -0.62 -11.52
C ARG A 110 2.48 -1.34 -10.86
N ALA A 111 2.77 -2.18 -9.86
CA ALA A 111 1.73 -2.93 -9.17
C ALA A 111 0.77 -1.99 -8.41
N LEU A 112 1.30 -0.96 -7.76
CA LEU A 112 0.47 0.01 -7.06
C LEU A 112 -0.44 0.79 -8.00
N ARG A 113 0.10 1.25 -9.12
CA ARG A 113 -0.72 1.96 -10.10
C ARG A 113 -1.84 1.09 -10.61
N GLN A 114 -1.51 -0.15 -10.94
CA GLN A 114 -2.51 -1.08 -11.42
C GLN A 114 -3.57 -1.35 -10.37
N ALA A 115 -3.15 -1.60 -9.13
CA ALA A 115 -4.10 -1.89 -8.04
C ALA A 115 -5.04 -0.72 -7.77
N VAL A 116 -4.52 0.50 -7.80
CA VAL A 116 -5.32 1.70 -7.53
C VAL A 116 -6.26 2.04 -8.68
N ARG A 117 -5.75 1.98 -9.91
CA ARG A 117 -6.51 2.41 -11.09
C ARG A 117 -7.47 1.34 -11.61
N GLU A 118 -7.17 0.08 -11.33
CA GLU A 118 -7.97 -1.04 -11.79
C GLU A 118 -8.18 -2.03 -10.64
N PRO A 119 -8.92 -1.62 -9.61
CA PRO A 119 -9.12 -2.47 -8.43
C PRO A 119 -9.72 -3.82 -8.82
N GLY A 120 -9.04 -4.89 -8.46
CA GLY A 120 -9.50 -6.24 -8.74
C GLY A 120 -9.26 -6.74 -10.13
N SER A 121 -8.90 -5.88 -11.08
CA SER A 121 -8.72 -6.32 -12.46
C SER A 121 -7.45 -7.14 -12.63
N ALA A 122 -6.42 -6.86 -11.86
CA ALA A 122 -5.20 -7.62 -11.88
C ALA A 122 -5.38 -9.02 -11.36
N TRP A 123 -6.51 -9.32 -10.85
CA TRP A 123 -6.91 -10.54 -10.27
C TRP A 123 -7.71 -11.39 -11.14
N HIS A 124 -7.70 -11.11 -12.31
CA HIS A 124 -8.00 -12.17 -13.18
C HIS A 124 -6.94 -13.19 -12.92
N GLU A 125 -7.39 -14.19 -12.29
CA GLU A 125 -6.69 -15.33 -12.09
C GLU A 125 -5.78 -15.59 -13.24
N PRO A 126 -4.49 -15.54 -13.03
CA PRO A 126 -3.60 -15.94 -14.09
C PRO A 126 -4.01 -17.34 -14.50
N PRO A 127 -4.05 -17.60 -15.77
CA PRO A 127 -4.41 -18.92 -16.21
C PRO A 127 -3.51 -19.87 -15.47
N SER A 128 -4.13 -20.75 -14.77
CA SER A 128 -3.40 -21.72 -14.01
C SER A 128 -2.46 -22.44 -14.90
N PRO A 129 -1.26 -22.57 -14.47
CA PRO A 129 -0.39 -23.46 -15.19
C PRO A 129 -0.95 -24.87 -15.12
#